data_3846176970432d408b7ab2ba16f20758
#
_entry.id   3846176970432d408b7ab2ba16f20758
#
_cell.length_a   1.000
_cell.length_b   1.000
_cell.length_c   1.000
_cell.angle_alpha   90.00
_cell.angle_beta   90.00
_cell.angle_gamma   90.00
#
_symmetry.space_group_name_H-M   'P 1'
#
loop_
_entity.id
_entity.type
_entity.pdbx_description
1 polymer ?
#
loop_
_entity_poly.entity_id
_entity_poly.type
_entity_poly.pdbx_seq_one_letter_code
_entity_poly.pdbx_strand_id
1 'polypeptide(L)'
;MKELKAIERSKRRKIFRKAFVASVPVLLGYVTMGFAAGVLMAVKGDVGAWAPLWSGLCGFAFISGTLSFAIVPAMAGGYTFAAVALLALGINFRYAFYGISFVGKWKNIPLLQKWFLVHSLADEIYALDVACGIEDELKHRYYCLWNHALNASYWFIGTTVGGVAGAALPIPSKGIEFAMVALFLVIFTDQMKSIVCRATRQAS
;
A
#
# COMPACT_ATOMS: atom_id res chain seq x y z
N MET A 1 6.79 -17.52 15.28
CA MET A 1 5.44 -18.16 15.25
C MET A 1 5.03 -18.81 16.57
N LYS A 2 5.92 -19.50 17.32
CA LYS A 2 5.57 -20.12 18.63
C LYS A 2 5.06 -19.09 19.66
N GLU A 3 5.70 -17.92 19.75
CA GLU A 3 5.32 -16.85 20.69
C GLU A 3 3.92 -16.27 20.42
N LEU A 4 3.56 -16.09 19.13
CA LEU A 4 2.22 -15.60 18.79
C LEU A 4 1.11 -16.62 19.15
N LYS A 5 1.45 -17.91 19.28
CA LYS A 5 0.53 -18.93 19.75
C LYS A 5 0.24 -18.81 21.25
N ALA A 6 1.10 -18.11 21.99
CA ALA A 6 0.88 -17.86 23.43
C ALA A 6 -0.29 -16.88 23.70
N ILE A 7 -0.70 -16.08 22.70
CA ILE A 7 -1.89 -15.24 22.82
C ILE A 7 -3.13 -16.16 22.86
N GLU A 8 -3.95 -16.03 23.88
CA GLU A 8 -5.20 -16.77 24.02
C GLU A 8 -6.11 -16.62 22.79
N ARG A 9 -6.76 -17.69 22.36
CA ARG A 9 -7.55 -17.73 21.11
C ARG A 9 -8.65 -16.67 21.06
N SER A 10 -9.29 -16.38 22.18
CA SER A 10 -10.32 -15.33 22.32
C SER A 10 -9.73 -13.94 22.06
N LYS A 11 -8.53 -13.65 22.58
CA LYS A 11 -7.82 -12.38 22.39
C LYS A 11 -7.35 -12.20 20.95
N ARG A 12 -6.88 -13.28 20.28
CA ARG A 12 -6.52 -13.23 18.85
C ARG A 12 -7.68 -12.80 17.98
N ARG A 13 -8.87 -13.37 18.20
CA ARG A 13 -10.07 -13.03 17.43
C ARG A 13 -10.46 -11.55 17.63
N LYS A 14 -10.32 -11.02 18.83
CA LYS A 14 -10.59 -9.59 19.11
C LYS A 14 -9.59 -8.69 18.38
N ILE A 15 -8.30 -9.03 18.41
CA ILE A 15 -7.25 -8.25 17.74
C ILE A 15 -7.43 -8.30 16.21
N PHE A 16 -7.70 -9.47 15.64
CA PHE A 16 -8.01 -9.62 14.22
C PHE A 16 -9.22 -8.76 13.82
N ARG A 17 -10.32 -8.84 14.58
CA ARG A 17 -11.52 -8.01 14.32
C ARG A 17 -11.20 -6.52 14.38
N LYS A 18 -10.35 -6.10 15.32
CA LYS A 18 -9.91 -4.70 15.42
C LYS A 18 -9.11 -4.28 14.19
N ALA A 19 -8.17 -5.10 13.73
CA ALA A 19 -7.41 -4.84 12.50
C ALA A 19 -8.32 -4.80 11.26
N PHE A 20 -9.24 -5.77 11.14
CA PHE A 20 -10.19 -5.82 10.03
C PHE A 20 -11.09 -4.58 9.97
N VAL A 21 -11.73 -4.21 11.09
CA VAL A 21 -12.61 -3.02 11.12
C VAL A 21 -11.83 -1.74 10.82
N ALA A 22 -10.61 -1.61 11.35
CA ALA A 22 -9.75 -0.46 11.09
C ALA A 22 -9.30 -0.39 9.62
N SER A 23 -9.13 -1.52 8.93
CA SER A 23 -8.71 -1.57 7.53
C SER A 23 -9.85 -1.36 6.51
N VAL A 24 -11.13 -1.40 6.91
CA VAL A 24 -12.28 -1.25 5.99
C VAL A 24 -12.25 0.06 5.20
N PRO A 25 -11.95 1.23 5.77
CA PRO A 25 -11.83 2.45 4.97
C PRO A 25 -10.71 2.38 3.92
N VAL A 26 -9.59 1.73 4.26
CA VAL A 26 -8.45 1.56 3.37
C VAL A 26 -8.76 0.56 2.24
N LEU A 27 -9.57 -0.46 2.53
CA LEU A 27 -10.01 -1.45 1.52
C LEU A 27 -10.64 -0.78 0.30
N LEU A 28 -11.53 0.18 0.48
CA LEU A 28 -12.18 0.89 -0.64
C LEU A 28 -11.14 1.63 -1.49
N GLY A 29 -10.20 2.34 -0.85
CA GLY A 29 -9.11 3.02 -1.55
C GLY A 29 -8.17 2.05 -2.27
N TYR A 30 -7.75 0.98 -1.60
CA TYR A 30 -6.78 0.02 -2.15
C TYR A 30 -7.36 -0.81 -3.30
N VAL A 31 -8.61 -1.22 -3.23
CA VAL A 31 -9.26 -1.96 -4.32
C VAL A 31 -9.44 -1.07 -5.55
N THR A 32 -9.91 0.17 -5.39
CA THR A 32 -10.11 1.09 -6.52
C THR A 32 -8.80 1.54 -7.15
N MET A 33 -7.82 1.95 -6.34
CA MET A 33 -6.49 2.35 -6.83
C MET A 33 -5.72 1.16 -7.40
N GLY A 34 -5.79 0.00 -6.73
CA GLY A 34 -5.18 -1.24 -7.21
C GLY A 34 -5.77 -1.68 -8.54
N PHE A 35 -7.10 -1.57 -8.72
CA PHE A 35 -7.76 -1.83 -10.00
C PHE A 35 -7.20 -0.93 -11.10
N ALA A 36 -7.12 0.38 -10.87
CA ALA A 36 -6.57 1.32 -11.84
C ALA A 36 -5.10 1.02 -12.18
N ALA A 37 -4.29 0.69 -11.16
CA ALA A 37 -2.89 0.29 -11.35
C ALA A 37 -2.78 -1.01 -12.17
N GLY A 38 -3.63 -2.00 -11.89
CA GLY A 38 -3.67 -3.26 -12.63
C GLY A 38 -4.02 -3.08 -14.09
N VAL A 39 -5.03 -2.25 -14.41
CA VAL A 39 -5.37 -1.90 -15.79
C VAL A 39 -4.19 -1.22 -16.48
N LEU A 40 -3.55 -0.27 -15.80
CA LEU A 40 -2.37 0.43 -16.35
C LEU A 40 -1.22 -0.54 -16.65
N MET A 41 -0.92 -1.47 -15.74
CA MET A 41 0.09 -2.51 -15.93
C MET A 41 -0.22 -3.43 -17.09
N ALA A 42 -1.50 -3.80 -17.27
CA ALA A 42 -1.94 -4.64 -18.37
C ALA A 42 -1.82 -3.93 -19.73
N VAL A 43 -2.29 -2.68 -19.81
CA VAL A 43 -2.31 -1.90 -21.06
C VAL A 43 -0.91 -1.45 -21.47
N LYS A 44 -0.07 -1.00 -20.54
CA LYS A 44 1.28 -0.51 -20.81
C LYS A 44 2.34 -1.60 -20.85
N GLY A 45 2.10 -2.71 -20.16
CA GLY A 45 3.05 -3.84 -20.10
C GLY A 45 3.08 -4.69 -21.37
N ASP A 46 2.06 -4.59 -22.21
CA ASP A 46 1.91 -5.36 -23.46
C ASP A 46 2.17 -6.86 -23.31
N VAL A 47 1.70 -7.42 -22.19
CA VAL A 47 1.93 -8.83 -21.80
C VAL A 47 0.79 -9.76 -22.23
N GLY A 48 -0.19 -9.27 -22.96
CA GLY A 48 -1.30 -10.04 -23.52
C GLY A 48 -2.07 -10.84 -22.45
N ALA A 49 -2.27 -12.14 -22.68
CA ALA A 49 -3.01 -13.03 -21.79
C ALA A 49 -2.37 -13.20 -20.40
N TRP A 50 -1.09 -12.87 -20.22
CA TRP A 50 -0.39 -12.93 -18.94
C TRP A 50 -0.61 -11.69 -18.06
N ALA A 51 -1.34 -10.68 -18.56
CA ALA A 51 -1.57 -9.42 -17.84
C ALA A 51 -2.11 -9.61 -16.41
N PRO A 52 -3.07 -10.50 -16.12
CA PRO A 52 -3.56 -10.69 -14.75
C PRO A 52 -2.48 -11.17 -13.79
N LEU A 53 -1.70 -12.17 -14.22
CA LEU A 53 -0.59 -12.70 -13.41
C LEU A 53 0.51 -11.66 -13.24
N TRP A 54 0.86 -10.95 -14.30
CA TRP A 54 1.86 -9.89 -14.28
C TRP A 54 1.45 -8.75 -13.34
N SER A 55 0.23 -8.26 -13.48
CA SER A 55 -0.30 -7.18 -12.62
C SER A 55 -0.38 -7.60 -11.15
N GLY A 56 -0.77 -8.84 -10.87
CA GLY A 56 -0.77 -9.39 -9.51
C GLY A 56 0.63 -9.49 -8.92
N LEU A 57 1.60 -10.02 -9.67
CA LEU A 57 3.00 -10.11 -9.23
C LEU A 57 3.62 -8.72 -9.01
N CYS A 58 3.40 -7.78 -9.92
CA CYS A 58 3.84 -6.39 -9.75
C CYS A 58 3.15 -5.73 -8.55
N GLY A 59 1.86 -5.97 -8.36
CA GLY A 59 1.11 -5.48 -7.20
C GLY A 59 1.65 -6.02 -5.89
N PHE A 60 2.07 -7.28 -5.84
CA PHE A 60 2.74 -7.84 -4.67
C PHE A 60 4.16 -7.30 -4.49
N ALA A 61 4.92 -7.14 -5.57
CA ALA A 61 6.28 -6.60 -5.51
C ALA A 61 6.30 -5.12 -5.13
N PHE A 62 5.30 -4.35 -5.56
CA PHE A 62 5.20 -2.92 -5.32
C PHE A 62 3.88 -2.60 -4.59
N ILE A 63 3.81 -2.88 -3.30
CA ILE A 63 2.66 -2.54 -2.45
C ILE A 63 2.69 -1.02 -2.19
N SER A 64 2.65 -0.24 -3.26
CA SER A 64 2.65 1.22 -3.23
C SER A 64 1.95 1.75 -4.49
N GLY A 65 0.81 2.41 -4.28
CA GLY A 65 0.07 3.03 -5.38
C GLY A 65 0.93 4.05 -6.12
N THR A 66 1.52 4.99 -5.42
CA THR A 66 2.35 6.06 -6.01
C THR A 66 3.49 5.48 -6.86
N LEU A 67 4.15 4.44 -6.35
CA LEU A 67 5.26 3.79 -7.06
C LEU A 67 4.77 3.09 -8.33
N SER A 68 3.69 2.32 -8.26
CA SER A 68 3.12 1.59 -9.39
C SER A 68 2.74 2.55 -10.53
N PHE A 69 2.12 3.66 -10.19
CA PHE A 69 1.70 4.67 -11.16
C PHE A 69 2.86 5.47 -11.75
N ALA A 70 3.97 5.62 -11.05
CA ALA A 70 5.14 6.30 -11.56
C ALA A 70 6.04 5.37 -12.40
N ILE A 71 6.27 4.15 -11.94
CA ILE A 71 7.19 3.20 -12.59
C ILE A 71 6.62 2.67 -13.91
N VAL A 72 5.36 2.29 -13.96
CA VAL A 72 4.80 1.64 -15.15
C VAL A 72 4.86 2.55 -16.39
N PRO A 73 4.43 3.82 -16.34
CA PRO A 73 4.61 4.73 -17.47
C PRO A 73 6.08 5.05 -17.79
N ALA A 74 6.94 5.16 -16.78
CA ALA A 74 8.36 5.41 -16.97
C ALA A 74 9.02 4.27 -17.75
N MET A 75 8.76 3.02 -17.36
CA MET A 75 9.27 1.84 -18.07
C MET A 75 8.71 1.75 -19.50
N ALA A 76 7.41 1.98 -19.69
CA ALA A 76 6.79 2.00 -21.00
C ALA A 76 7.29 3.16 -21.88
N GLY A 77 7.71 4.27 -21.28
CA GLY A 77 8.31 5.42 -21.95
C GLY A 77 9.79 5.25 -22.31
N GLY A 78 10.38 4.08 -22.04
CA GLY A 78 11.77 3.78 -22.41
C GLY A 78 12.83 4.44 -21.51
N TYR A 79 12.46 4.85 -20.30
CA TYR A 79 13.44 5.36 -19.33
C TYR A 79 14.46 4.29 -18.97
N THR A 80 15.71 4.70 -18.74
CA THR A 80 16.77 3.78 -18.35
C THR A 80 16.48 3.16 -16.98
N PHE A 81 16.96 1.94 -16.75
CA PHE A 81 16.81 1.27 -15.45
C PHE A 81 17.32 2.13 -14.28
N ALA A 82 18.43 2.84 -14.46
CA ALA A 82 18.97 3.75 -13.45
C ALA A 82 18.00 4.90 -13.12
N ALA A 83 17.37 5.51 -14.14
CA ALA A 83 16.37 6.56 -13.90
C ALA A 83 15.13 6.05 -13.16
N VAL A 84 14.64 4.86 -13.52
CA VAL A 84 13.51 4.21 -12.85
C VAL A 84 13.88 3.86 -11.39
N ALA A 85 15.10 3.37 -11.14
CA ALA A 85 15.57 3.06 -9.80
C ALA A 85 15.69 4.32 -8.92
N LEU A 86 16.21 5.41 -9.46
CA LEU A 86 16.29 6.71 -8.76
C LEU A 86 14.89 7.25 -8.45
N LEU A 87 13.97 7.15 -9.40
CA LEU A 87 12.58 7.54 -9.20
C LEU A 87 11.94 6.72 -8.07
N ALA A 88 12.14 5.40 -8.07
CA ALA A 88 11.64 4.49 -7.05
C ALA A 88 12.21 4.81 -5.65
N LEU A 89 13.52 5.07 -5.56
CA LEU A 89 14.18 5.48 -4.32
C LEU A 89 13.63 6.81 -3.81
N GLY A 90 13.45 7.81 -4.67
CA GLY A 90 12.91 9.11 -4.30
C GLY A 90 11.48 9.00 -3.73
N ILE A 91 10.61 8.24 -4.39
CA ILE A 91 9.22 8.04 -3.95
C ILE A 91 9.16 7.29 -2.62
N ASN A 92 10.00 6.24 -2.46
CA ASN A 92 9.97 5.37 -1.29
C ASN A 92 10.82 5.87 -0.12
N PHE A 93 11.57 6.95 -0.29
CA PHE A 93 12.43 7.48 0.77
C PHE A 93 11.66 7.80 2.06
N ARG A 94 10.40 8.22 1.95
CA ARG A 94 9.50 8.44 3.09
C ARG A 94 9.30 7.21 3.97
N TYR A 95 9.33 6.00 3.41
CA TYR A 95 9.15 4.77 4.19
C TYR A 95 10.32 4.47 5.12
N ALA A 96 11.51 5.02 4.85
CA ALA A 96 12.63 4.95 5.78
C ALA A 96 12.30 5.64 7.12
N PHE A 97 11.64 6.80 7.08
CA PHE A 97 11.21 7.51 8.29
C PHE A 97 10.13 6.74 9.07
N TYR A 98 9.19 6.10 8.37
CA TYR A 98 8.19 5.25 9.02
C TYR A 98 8.84 4.03 9.69
N GLY A 99 9.81 3.41 9.03
CA GLY A 99 10.58 2.29 9.58
C GLY A 99 11.31 2.65 10.86
N ILE A 100 11.91 3.84 10.95
CA ILE A 100 12.61 4.33 12.15
C ILE A 100 11.68 4.33 13.36
N SER A 101 10.42 4.73 13.21
CA SER A 101 9.43 4.76 14.30
C SER A 101 9.15 3.38 14.90
N PHE A 102 9.41 2.31 14.16
CA PHE A 102 9.17 0.93 14.60
C PHE A 102 10.44 0.16 14.97
N VAL A 103 11.64 0.74 14.82
CA VAL A 103 12.92 0.05 15.12
C VAL A 103 12.91 -0.56 16.52
N GLY A 104 12.46 0.20 17.53
CA GLY A 104 12.37 -0.29 18.90
C GLY A 104 11.34 -1.40 19.08
N LYS A 105 10.14 -1.23 18.52
CA LYS A 105 9.02 -2.18 18.65
C LYS A 105 9.24 -3.49 17.89
N TRP A 106 10.02 -3.46 16.80
CA TRP A 106 10.25 -4.62 15.93
C TRP A 106 11.63 -5.26 16.13
N LYS A 107 12.36 -4.89 17.21
CA LYS A 107 13.71 -5.40 17.49
C LYS A 107 13.75 -6.92 17.61
N ASN A 108 12.79 -7.52 18.30
CA ASN A 108 12.73 -8.96 18.62
C ASN A 108 11.81 -9.77 17.70
N ILE A 109 11.49 -9.25 16.51
CA ILE A 109 10.62 -9.94 15.54
C ILE A 109 11.48 -10.83 14.62
N PRO A 110 11.04 -12.07 14.31
CA PRO A 110 11.71 -12.92 13.34
C PRO A 110 11.91 -12.23 11.98
N LEU A 111 13.08 -12.45 11.36
CA LEU A 111 13.50 -11.74 10.15
C LEU A 111 12.45 -11.78 9.02
N LEU A 112 11.82 -12.92 8.78
CA LEU A 112 10.80 -13.07 7.74
C LEU A 112 9.56 -12.18 8.00
N GLN A 113 9.12 -12.08 9.27
CA GLN A 113 8.01 -11.19 9.61
C GLN A 113 8.41 -9.72 9.52
N LYS A 114 9.63 -9.41 9.96
CA LYS A 114 10.19 -8.06 9.85
C LYS A 114 10.26 -7.63 8.38
N TRP A 115 10.78 -8.50 7.52
CA TRP A 115 10.83 -8.25 6.08
C TRP A 115 9.43 -7.98 5.51
N PHE A 116 8.43 -8.81 5.85
CA PHE A 116 7.06 -8.62 5.40
C PHE A 116 6.46 -7.29 5.88
N LEU A 117 6.64 -6.92 7.16
CA LEU A 117 6.14 -5.67 7.71
C LEU A 117 6.81 -4.45 7.05
N VAL A 118 8.11 -4.50 6.81
CA VAL A 118 8.83 -3.42 6.12
C VAL A 118 8.41 -3.32 4.64
N HIS A 119 8.29 -4.46 3.95
CA HIS A 119 7.93 -4.52 2.55
C HIS A 119 6.51 -4.00 2.28
N SER A 120 5.57 -4.33 3.14
CA SER A 120 4.15 -3.92 3.01
C SER A 120 3.83 -2.61 3.73
N LEU A 121 4.82 -1.86 4.19
CA LEU A 121 4.62 -0.59 4.88
C LEU A 121 4.20 0.49 3.89
N ALA A 122 3.04 1.09 4.10
CA ALA A 122 2.49 2.20 3.34
C ALA A 122 1.93 3.27 4.29
N ASP A 123 1.58 4.44 3.77
CA ASP A 123 1.16 5.60 4.58
C ASP A 123 -0.06 5.25 5.46
N GLU A 124 -1.05 4.62 4.86
CA GLU A 124 -2.30 4.25 5.53
C GLU A 124 -2.07 3.14 6.56
N ILE A 125 -1.21 2.18 6.22
CA ILE A 125 -0.86 1.06 7.12
C ILE A 125 -0.11 1.59 8.33
N TYR A 126 0.87 2.49 8.11
CA TYR A 126 1.59 3.18 9.18
C TYR A 126 0.64 3.93 10.12
N ALA A 127 -0.31 4.69 9.56
CA ALA A 127 -1.28 5.43 10.34
C ALA A 127 -2.14 4.50 11.23
N LEU A 128 -2.60 3.37 10.69
CA LEU A 128 -3.37 2.38 11.44
C LEU A 128 -2.55 1.70 12.53
N ASP A 129 -1.28 1.39 12.28
CA ASP A 129 -0.38 0.75 13.24
C ASP A 129 -0.06 1.67 14.42
N VAL A 130 0.11 2.97 14.17
CA VAL A 130 0.33 3.97 15.22
C VAL A 130 -0.96 4.24 16.01
N ALA A 131 -2.09 4.34 15.32
CA ALA A 131 -3.39 4.66 15.93
C ALA A 131 -4.04 3.48 16.67
N CYS A 132 -3.49 2.27 16.61
CA CYS A 132 -4.14 1.08 17.16
C CYS A 132 -4.31 1.09 18.68
N GLY A 133 -3.51 1.87 19.43
CA GLY A 133 -3.63 1.99 20.89
C GLY A 133 -3.38 0.66 21.66
N ILE A 134 -2.54 -0.24 21.12
CA ILE A 134 -2.16 -1.50 21.75
C ILE A 134 -0.76 -1.34 22.33
N GLU A 135 -0.64 -1.28 23.66
CA GLU A 135 0.65 -1.11 24.35
C GLU A 135 1.45 -2.42 24.47
N ASP A 136 0.76 -3.55 24.60
CA ASP A 136 1.38 -4.87 24.70
C ASP A 136 2.09 -5.23 23.39
N GLU A 137 3.40 -5.37 23.44
CA GLU A 137 4.27 -5.58 22.29
C GLU A 137 3.87 -6.79 21.43
N LEU A 138 3.53 -7.92 22.07
CA LEU A 138 3.14 -9.15 21.38
C LEU A 138 1.77 -8.99 20.68
N LYS A 139 0.82 -8.33 21.32
CA LYS A 139 -0.50 -8.05 20.73
C LYS A 139 -0.40 -7.01 19.62
N HIS A 140 0.43 -5.97 19.80
CA HIS A 140 0.69 -4.97 18.78
C HIS A 140 1.30 -5.61 17.53
N ARG A 141 2.33 -6.47 17.69
CA ARG A 141 2.93 -7.25 16.60
C ARG A 141 1.88 -8.10 15.86
N TYR A 142 0.99 -8.77 16.60
CA TYR A 142 -0.08 -9.58 16.02
C TYR A 142 -1.08 -8.73 15.23
N TYR A 143 -1.40 -7.54 15.74
CA TYR A 143 -2.22 -6.55 15.05
C TYR A 143 -1.57 -6.07 13.75
N CYS A 144 -0.30 -5.64 13.80
CA CYS A 144 0.44 -5.18 12.62
C CYS A 144 0.49 -6.26 11.54
N LEU A 145 0.78 -7.52 11.90
CA LEU A 145 0.81 -8.63 10.92
C LEU A 145 -0.53 -8.79 10.20
N TRP A 146 -1.65 -8.68 10.90
CA TRP A 146 -2.97 -8.76 10.28
C TRP A 146 -3.31 -7.51 9.47
N ASN A 147 -3.01 -6.32 10.00
CA ASN A 147 -3.21 -5.07 9.28
C ASN A 147 -2.47 -5.08 7.94
N HIS A 148 -1.18 -5.42 7.96
CA HIS A 148 -0.36 -5.53 6.76
C HIS A 148 -0.87 -6.61 5.79
N ALA A 149 -1.22 -7.80 6.28
CA ALA A 149 -1.72 -8.89 5.44
C ALA A 149 -3.05 -8.55 4.76
N LEU A 150 -3.98 -7.91 5.48
CA LEU A 150 -5.27 -7.49 4.94
C LEU A 150 -5.07 -6.44 3.83
N ASN A 151 -4.30 -5.39 4.10
CA ASN A 151 -4.09 -4.31 3.15
C ASN A 151 -3.30 -4.77 1.92
N ALA A 152 -2.27 -5.62 2.09
CA ALA A 152 -1.56 -6.25 0.98
C ALA A 152 -2.49 -7.11 0.11
N SER A 153 -3.42 -7.85 0.75
CA SER A 153 -4.43 -8.65 0.04
C SER A 153 -5.39 -7.77 -0.77
N TYR A 154 -5.83 -6.64 -0.21
CA TYR A 154 -6.71 -5.70 -0.93
C TYR A 154 -6.03 -5.12 -2.16
N TRP A 155 -4.77 -4.74 -2.02
CA TRP A 155 -3.96 -4.24 -3.14
C TRP A 155 -3.74 -5.30 -4.21
N PHE A 156 -3.35 -6.52 -3.81
CA PHE A 156 -3.15 -7.65 -4.72
C PHE A 156 -4.43 -8.02 -5.49
N ILE A 157 -5.58 -8.09 -4.80
CA ILE A 157 -6.86 -8.37 -5.43
C ILE A 157 -7.22 -7.25 -6.43
N GLY A 158 -7.08 -5.99 -6.02
CA GLY A 158 -7.34 -4.84 -6.89
C GLY A 158 -6.49 -4.89 -8.16
N THR A 159 -5.17 -5.06 -8.03
CA THR A 159 -4.25 -5.09 -9.19
C THR A 159 -4.50 -6.30 -10.09
N THR A 160 -4.81 -7.46 -9.53
CA THR A 160 -5.12 -8.67 -10.33
C THR A 160 -6.42 -8.50 -11.11
N VAL A 161 -7.49 -8.04 -10.45
CA VAL A 161 -8.79 -7.80 -11.11
C VAL A 161 -8.65 -6.70 -12.17
N GLY A 162 -7.91 -5.63 -11.87
CA GLY A 162 -7.57 -4.60 -12.84
C GLY A 162 -6.79 -5.14 -14.05
N GLY A 163 -5.83 -6.05 -13.81
CA GLY A 163 -5.10 -6.74 -14.86
C GLY A 163 -6.01 -7.56 -15.79
N VAL A 164 -6.98 -8.29 -15.21
CA VAL A 164 -8.01 -9.01 -15.99
C VAL A 164 -8.82 -8.04 -16.83
N ALA A 165 -9.30 -6.96 -16.24
CA ALA A 165 -10.11 -5.96 -16.95
C ALA A 165 -9.33 -5.27 -18.07
N GLY A 166 -8.05 -4.91 -17.81
CA GLY A 166 -7.17 -4.28 -18.80
C GLY A 166 -6.83 -5.20 -19.98
N ALA A 167 -6.76 -6.51 -19.75
CA ALA A 167 -6.56 -7.49 -20.82
C ALA A 167 -7.82 -7.76 -21.64
N ALA A 168 -9.01 -7.71 -20.98
CA ALA A 168 -10.28 -8.06 -21.62
C ALA A 168 -10.96 -6.89 -22.33
N LEU A 169 -10.72 -5.66 -21.88
CA LEU A 169 -11.41 -4.47 -22.37
C LEU A 169 -10.45 -3.52 -23.10
N PRO A 170 -10.84 -2.93 -24.24
CA PRO A 170 -10.04 -1.91 -24.93
C PRO A 170 -10.10 -0.57 -24.18
N ILE A 171 -9.51 -0.52 -22.98
CA ILE A 171 -9.54 0.66 -22.13
C ILE A 171 -8.44 1.62 -22.59
N PRO A 172 -8.78 2.87 -22.98
CA PRO A 172 -7.78 3.84 -23.40
C PRO A 172 -6.91 4.26 -22.20
N SER A 173 -5.58 4.07 -22.30
CA SER A 173 -4.62 4.42 -21.24
C SER A 173 -4.68 5.89 -20.82
N LYS A 174 -4.99 6.79 -21.75
CA LYS A 174 -5.10 8.25 -21.48
C LYS A 174 -6.13 8.59 -20.39
N GLY A 175 -7.29 7.88 -20.36
CA GLY A 175 -8.31 8.09 -19.35
C GLY A 175 -7.83 7.69 -17.94
N ILE A 176 -7.06 6.61 -17.84
CA ILE A 176 -6.49 6.12 -16.57
C ILE A 176 -5.41 7.08 -16.08
N GLU A 177 -4.52 7.52 -16.96
CA GLU A 177 -3.48 8.50 -16.63
C GLU A 177 -4.10 9.81 -16.10
N PHE A 178 -5.17 10.28 -16.74
CA PHE A 178 -5.90 11.47 -16.28
C PHE A 178 -6.57 11.24 -14.91
N ALA A 179 -7.24 10.10 -14.72
CA ALA A 179 -7.90 9.78 -13.45
C ALA A 179 -6.91 9.74 -12.28
N MET A 180 -5.68 9.29 -12.54
CA MET A 180 -4.59 9.28 -11.54
C MET A 180 -4.13 10.69 -11.18
N VAL A 181 -3.88 11.54 -12.19
CA VAL A 181 -3.52 12.94 -11.94
C VAL A 181 -4.60 13.64 -11.14
N ALA A 182 -5.86 13.42 -11.49
CA ALA A 182 -7.01 13.97 -10.76
C ALA A 182 -7.05 13.47 -9.30
N LEU A 183 -6.82 12.16 -9.07
CA LEU A 183 -6.77 11.58 -7.73
C LEU A 183 -5.66 12.21 -6.88
N PHE A 184 -4.43 12.34 -7.42
CA PHE A 184 -3.33 12.98 -6.72
C PHE A 184 -3.61 14.44 -6.41
N LEU A 185 -4.25 15.18 -7.32
CA LEU A 185 -4.68 16.57 -7.08
C LEU A 185 -5.71 16.66 -5.95
N VAL A 186 -6.67 15.73 -5.89
CA VAL A 186 -7.66 15.67 -4.80
C VAL A 186 -6.98 15.40 -3.46
N ILE A 187 -6.12 14.38 -3.40
CA ILE A 187 -5.38 14.04 -2.17
C ILE A 187 -4.50 15.22 -1.72
N PHE A 188 -3.77 15.83 -2.66
CA PHE A 188 -2.94 17.02 -2.36
C PHE A 188 -3.78 18.17 -1.81
N THR A 189 -4.91 18.45 -2.45
CA THR A 189 -5.83 19.55 -2.03
C THR A 189 -6.38 19.29 -0.63
N ASP A 190 -6.76 18.04 -0.31
CA ASP A 190 -7.28 17.69 1.01
C ASP A 190 -6.20 17.77 2.09
N GLN A 191 -4.97 17.37 1.78
CA GLN A 191 -3.84 17.51 2.68
C GLN A 191 -3.52 18.99 2.94
N MET A 192 -3.49 19.81 1.91
CA MET A 192 -3.27 21.25 2.04
C MET A 192 -4.35 21.93 2.88
N LYS A 193 -5.63 21.60 2.65
CA LYS A 193 -6.74 22.10 3.50
C LYS A 193 -6.55 21.70 4.96
N SER A 194 -6.14 20.48 5.23
CA SER A 194 -5.92 19.98 6.59
C SER A 194 -4.78 20.74 7.31
N ILE A 195 -3.70 21.05 6.59
CA ILE A 195 -2.55 21.82 7.11
C ILE A 195 -2.98 23.26 7.40
N VAL A 196 -3.64 23.91 6.44
CA VAL A 196 -4.13 25.29 6.59
C VAL A 196 -5.10 25.39 7.77
N CYS A 197 -6.06 24.47 7.88
CA CYS A 197 -7.02 24.45 8.98
C CYS A 197 -6.36 24.26 10.35
N ARG A 198 -5.31 23.42 10.45
CA ARG A 198 -4.52 23.26 11.69
C ARG A 198 -3.74 24.52 12.02
N ALA A 199 -3.08 25.13 11.04
CA ALA A 199 -2.32 26.37 11.23
C ALA A 199 -3.21 27.52 11.68
N THR A 200 -4.40 27.68 11.11
CA THR A 200 -5.37 28.70 11.50
C THR A 200 -5.89 28.46 12.93
N ARG A 201 -6.11 27.21 13.33
CA ARG A 201 -6.58 26.87 14.69
C ARG A 201 -5.50 27.06 15.76
N GLN A 202 -4.21 27.05 15.40
CA GLN A 202 -3.10 27.31 16.32
C GLN A 202 -2.80 28.81 16.45
N ALA A 203 -3.25 29.63 15.50
CA ALA A 203 -3.04 31.05 15.47
C ALA A 203 -4.19 31.88 16.13
N SER A 204 -5.31 31.20 16.43
CA SER A 204 -6.45 31.77 17.18
C SER A 204 -6.47 31.30 18.64
#